data_c12347e6260c6e5dcc010911d5c2736a
#
_entry.id   c12347e6260c6e5dcc010911d5c2736a
#
_cell.length_a   1.000
_cell.length_b   1.000
_cell.length_c   1.000
_cell.angle_alpha   90.00
_cell.angle_beta   90.00
_cell.angle_gamma   90.00
#
_symmetry.space_group_name_H-M   'P 1'
#
loop_
_entity.id
_entity.type
_entity.pdbx_description
1 polymer ?
#
loop_
_entity_poly.entity_id
_entity_poly.type
_entity_poly.pdbx_seq_one_letter_code
_entity_poly.pdbx_strand_id
1 'polypeptide(L)'
;MNATESVMPADTQTLSVLVENKPGVLTRVAALFARRGYNIASLAVGPTEHPEISRITVVVDVAQHPLEQITKQLNKLVNVLKIVQLEPRQTVQRELVLVKVSADNTTRTSVLEIVQMFRAKVVDAAADAVTIEATGTQDKLTALLSMLEPFGIREIVKSGEVAISRGGRALADKSLLG
;
A
#
# COMPACT_ATOMS: atom_id res chain seq x y z
N MET A 1 4.69 -23.00 0.66
CA MET A 1 4.46 -21.71 -0.03
C MET A 1 5.25 -20.67 0.74
N ASN A 2 6.33 -20.19 0.17
CA ASN A 2 7.22 -19.24 0.84
C ASN A 2 6.55 -17.88 0.91
N ALA A 3 6.32 -17.37 2.12
CA ALA A 3 5.79 -16.02 2.37
C ALA A 3 6.75 -14.90 1.91
N THR A 4 7.91 -15.26 1.39
CA THR A 4 9.03 -14.39 1.06
C THR A 4 8.95 -13.76 -0.35
N GLU A 5 7.94 -14.10 -1.17
CA GLU A 5 7.87 -13.63 -2.57
C GLU A 5 6.96 -12.41 -2.79
N SER A 6 6.76 -11.55 -1.80
CA SER A 6 6.16 -10.24 -2.06
C SER A 6 7.21 -9.12 -2.15
N VAL A 7 8.36 -9.42 -2.75
CA VAL A 7 9.26 -8.37 -3.21
C VAL A 7 8.55 -7.68 -4.38
N MET A 8 8.26 -6.39 -4.23
CA MET A 8 7.73 -5.60 -5.34
C MET A 8 8.66 -5.76 -6.53
N PRO A 9 8.13 -5.91 -7.75
CA PRO A 9 8.96 -5.92 -8.96
C PRO A 9 9.92 -4.72 -8.94
N ALA A 10 11.13 -4.91 -9.42
CA ALA A 10 12.18 -3.89 -9.38
C ALA A 10 11.80 -2.57 -10.08
N ASP A 11 10.78 -2.61 -10.95
CA ASP A 11 10.31 -1.49 -11.76
C ASP A 11 8.86 -1.09 -11.40
N THR A 12 8.62 -0.73 -10.15
CA THR A 12 7.32 -0.18 -9.74
C THR A 12 7.34 1.32 -9.60
N GLN A 13 6.20 1.94 -9.88
CA GLN A 13 5.97 3.38 -9.71
C GLN A 13 4.70 3.63 -8.92
N THR A 14 4.73 4.64 -8.05
CA THR A 14 3.57 5.05 -7.25
C THR A 14 2.88 6.25 -7.88
N LEU A 15 1.58 6.12 -8.13
CA LEU A 15 0.73 7.19 -8.61
C LEU A 15 -0.30 7.58 -7.55
N SER A 16 -0.50 8.88 -7.37
CA SER A 16 -1.66 9.45 -6.70
C SER A 16 -2.67 9.91 -7.77
N VAL A 17 -3.81 9.26 -7.82
CA VAL A 17 -4.89 9.57 -8.76
C VAL A 17 -6.04 10.19 -8.00
N LEU A 18 -6.29 11.47 -8.21
CA LEU A 18 -7.45 12.16 -7.66
C LEU A 18 -8.64 11.96 -8.59
N VAL A 19 -9.73 11.51 -8.02
CA VAL A 19 -10.96 11.18 -8.76
C VAL A 19 -12.18 11.78 -8.08
N GLU A 20 -13.27 11.94 -8.82
CA GLU A 20 -14.56 12.26 -8.22
C GLU A 20 -14.96 11.15 -7.23
N ASN A 21 -15.43 11.53 -6.05
CA ASN A 21 -15.93 10.58 -5.06
C ASN A 21 -17.37 10.18 -5.41
N LYS A 22 -17.53 9.33 -6.42
CA LYS A 22 -18.80 8.83 -6.92
C LYS A 22 -18.82 7.31 -7.03
N PRO A 23 -19.98 6.66 -6.89
CA PRO A 23 -20.11 5.22 -7.11
C PRO A 23 -19.60 4.80 -8.50
N GLY A 24 -18.89 3.68 -8.57
CA GLY A 24 -18.42 3.09 -9.82
C GLY A 24 -17.11 3.66 -10.37
N VAL A 25 -16.55 4.73 -9.79
CA VAL A 25 -15.28 5.30 -10.28
C VAL A 25 -14.13 4.32 -10.11
N LEU A 26 -14.00 3.71 -8.93
CA LEU A 26 -12.98 2.68 -8.71
C LEU A 26 -13.12 1.51 -9.68
N THR A 27 -14.33 1.06 -9.95
CA THR A 27 -14.61 -0.01 -10.91
C THR A 27 -14.11 0.35 -12.31
N ARG A 28 -14.30 1.59 -12.74
CA ARG A 28 -13.82 2.06 -14.06
C ARG A 28 -12.29 2.08 -14.14
N VAL A 29 -11.64 2.54 -13.07
CA VAL A 29 -10.17 2.54 -12.98
C VAL A 29 -9.65 1.10 -13.01
N ALA A 30 -10.19 0.22 -12.18
CA ALA A 30 -9.81 -1.19 -12.13
C ALA A 30 -10.04 -1.91 -13.47
N ALA A 31 -11.17 -1.66 -14.13
CA ALA A 31 -11.48 -2.21 -15.44
C ALA A 31 -10.51 -1.74 -16.53
N LEU A 32 -10.05 -0.49 -16.47
CA LEU A 32 -9.03 0.03 -17.37
C LEU A 32 -7.71 -0.74 -17.22
N PHE A 33 -7.24 -0.93 -15.98
CA PHE A 33 -6.02 -1.68 -15.70
C PHE A 33 -6.13 -3.13 -16.19
N ALA A 34 -7.27 -3.79 -15.91
CA ALA A 34 -7.52 -5.16 -16.35
C ALA A 34 -7.50 -5.30 -17.89
N ARG A 35 -8.20 -4.41 -18.60
CA ARG A 35 -8.27 -4.46 -20.07
C ARG A 35 -6.92 -4.19 -20.77
N ARG A 36 -6.07 -3.39 -20.12
CA ARG A 36 -4.75 -3.03 -20.65
C ARG A 36 -3.63 -3.96 -20.19
N GLY A 37 -3.94 -4.91 -19.30
CA GLY A 37 -2.95 -5.83 -18.75
C GLY A 37 -1.95 -5.15 -17.81
N TYR A 38 -2.31 -4.01 -17.21
CA TYR A 38 -1.46 -3.34 -16.24
C TYR A 38 -1.53 -4.07 -14.90
N ASN A 39 -0.39 -4.41 -14.34
CA ASN A 39 -0.32 -5.08 -13.05
C ASN A 39 -0.31 -4.06 -11.91
N ILE A 40 -1.27 -4.20 -10.99
CA ILE A 40 -1.37 -3.42 -9.75
C ILE A 40 -0.70 -4.19 -8.63
N ALA A 41 0.41 -3.67 -8.10
CA ALA A 41 1.10 -4.26 -6.97
C ALA A 41 0.49 -3.86 -5.63
N SER A 42 -0.05 -2.65 -5.53
CA SER A 42 -0.71 -2.14 -4.33
C SER A 42 -1.78 -1.12 -4.70
N LEU A 43 -2.87 -1.11 -3.95
CA LEU A 43 -4.00 -0.21 -4.15
C LEU A 43 -4.58 0.21 -2.80
N ALA A 44 -4.70 1.51 -2.59
CA ALA A 44 -5.41 2.10 -1.46
C ALA A 44 -6.33 3.22 -1.96
N VAL A 45 -7.55 3.26 -1.47
CA VAL A 45 -8.56 4.24 -1.85
C VAL A 45 -9.18 4.86 -0.60
N GLY A 46 -9.33 6.17 -0.60
CA GLY A 46 -9.98 6.88 0.48
C GLY A 46 -10.40 8.30 0.07
N PRO A 47 -11.29 8.92 0.85
CA PRO A 47 -11.65 10.32 0.66
C PRO A 47 -10.44 11.22 0.94
N THR A 48 -10.49 12.44 0.43
CA THR A 48 -9.54 13.50 0.75
C THR A 48 -10.14 14.48 1.76
N GLU A 49 -9.44 15.57 2.06
CA GLU A 49 -9.96 16.73 2.81
C GLU A 49 -11.15 17.40 2.11
N HIS A 50 -11.38 17.10 0.84
CA HIS A 50 -12.58 17.48 0.09
C HIS A 50 -13.46 16.27 -0.10
N PRO A 51 -14.68 16.21 0.52
CA PRO A 51 -15.56 15.03 0.47
C PRO A 51 -15.94 14.57 -0.94
N GLU A 52 -15.92 15.48 -1.90
CA GLU A 52 -16.25 15.22 -3.31
C GLU A 52 -15.11 14.58 -4.09
N ILE A 53 -13.89 14.55 -3.50
CA ILE A 53 -12.68 14.02 -4.14
C ILE A 53 -12.17 12.84 -3.33
N SER A 54 -11.96 11.73 -4.01
CA SER A 54 -11.22 10.57 -3.49
C SER A 54 -9.82 10.50 -4.06
N ARG A 55 -8.93 9.91 -3.29
CA ARG A 55 -7.56 9.59 -3.72
C ARG A 55 -7.41 8.08 -3.87
N ILE A 56 -6.91 7.68 -5.02
CA ILE A 56 -6.44 6.33 -5.29
C ILE A 56 -4.91 6.39 -5.27
N THR A 57 -4.28 5.72 -4.31
CA THR A 57 -2.83 5.48 -4.34
C THR A 57 -2.60 4.12 -4.95
N VAL A 58 -1.99 4.08 -6.11
CA VAL A 58 -1.74 2.84 -6.85
C VAL A 58 -0.25 2.69 -7.12
N VAL A 59 0.26 1.51 -6.80
CA VAL A 59 1.62 1.09 -7.16
C VAL A 59 1.50 0.16 -8.35
N VAL A 60 2.10 0.54 -9.46
CA VAL A 60 2.00 -0.16 -10.74
C VAL A 60 3.35 -0.72 -11.16
N ASP A 61 3.34 -1.89 -11.76
CA ASP A 61 4.49 -2.48 -12.42
C ASP A 61 4.65 -1.82 -13.80
N VAL A 62 5.81 -1.22 -14.04
CA VAL A 62 6.13 -0.52 -15.30
C VAL A 62 7.15 -1.27 -16.17
N ALA A 63 7.50 -2.50 -15.81
CA ALA A 63 8.46 -3.31 -16.56
C ALA A 63 8.02 -3.56 -18.02
N GLN A 64 6.72 -3.80 -18.23
CA GLN A 64 6.17 -4.07 -19.57
C GLN A 64 5.42 -2.88 -20.19
N HIS A 65 4.99 -1.91 -19.38
CA HIS A 65 4.20 -0.78 -19.81
C HIS A 65 4.79 0.53 -19.27
N PRO A 66 5.29 1.43 -20.12
CA PRO A 66 5.81 2.72 -19.68
C PRO A 66 4.77 3.52 -18.89
N LEU A 67 5.20 4.16 -17.81
CA LEU A 67 4.34 4.97 -16.94
C LEU A 67 3.53 6.02 -17.71
N GLU A 68 4.14 6.62 -18.73
CA GLU A 68 3.48 7.61 -19.60
C GLU A 68 2.23 7.03 -20.30
N GLN A 69 2.31 5.78 -20.75
CA GLN A 69 1.17 5.09 -21.35
C GLN A 69 0.04 4.87 -20.35
N ILE A 70 0.38 4.42 -19.13
CA ILE A 70 -0.59 4.21 -18.05
C ILE A 70 -1.28 5.52 -17.71
N THR A 71 -0.51 6.59 -17.53
CA THR A 71 -1.01 7.93 -17.22
C THR A 71 -1.93 8.47 -18.32
N LYS A 72 -1.55 8.32 -19.59
CA LYS A 72 -2.38 8.73 -20.73
C LYS A 72 -3.73 8.00 -20.77
N GLN A 73 -3.73 6.70 -20.46
CA GLN A 73 -4.98 5.93 -20.43
C GLN A 73 -5.88 6.35 -19.27
N LEU A 74 -5.31 6.56 -18.07
CA LEU A 74 -6.07 7.05 -16.92
C LEU A 74 -6.70 8.43 -17.17
N ASN A 75 -5.99 9.33 -17.83
CA ASN A 75 -6.48 10.66 -18.16
C ASN A 75 -7.68 10.66 -19.14
N LYS A 76 -7.96 9.54 -19.82
CA LYS A 76 -9.17 9.41 -20.66
C LYS A 76 -10.45 9.15 -19.86
N LEU A 77 -10.33 8.77 -18.59
CA LEU A 77 -11.49 8.57 -17.71
C LEU A 77 -12.00 9.92 -17.25
N VAL A 78 -13.28 10.20 -17.54
CA VAL A 78 -13.91 11.50 -17.22
C VAL A 78 -13.90 11.84 -15.73
N ASN A 79 -13.90 10.82 -14.86
CA ASN A 79 -13.90 10.99 -13.41
C ASN A 79 -12.50 11.20 -12.81
N VAL A 80 -11.43 11.08 -13.60
CA VAL A 80 -10.06 11.33 -13.17
C VAL A 80 -9.79 12.83 -13.24
N LEU A 81 -9.50 13.44 -12.09
CA LEU A 81 -9.30 14.88 -11.95
C LEU A 81 -7.84 15.27 -12.09
N LYS A 82 -6.94 14.45 -11.52
CA LYS A 82 -5.51 14.71 -11.53
C LYS A 82 -4.72 13.45 -11.28
N ILE A 83 -3.60 13.30 -11.94
CA ILE A 83 -2.64 12.21 -11.73
C ILE A 83 -1.31 12.82 -11.38
N VAL A 84 -0.68 12.33 -10.33
CA VAL A 84 0.64 12.77 -9.87
C VAL A 84 1.50 11.53 -9.65
N GLN A 85 2.65 11.47 -10.31
CA GLN A 85 3.70 10.51 -9.98
C GLN A 85 4.36 10.93 -8.68
N LEU A 86 4.49 10.01 -7.75
CA LEU A 86 5.10 10.24 -6.44
C LEU A 86 6.52 9.69 -6.43
N GLU A 87 7.49 10.60 -6.50
CA GLU A 87 8.91 10.24 -6.44
C GLU A 87 9.28 9.77 -5.03
N PRO A 88 9.92 8.59 -4.85
CA PRO A 88 10.18 8.01 -3.53
C PRO A 88 10.89 8.96 -2.55
N ARG A 89 11.89 9.72 -3.03
CA ARG A 89 12.66 10.66 -2.20
C ARG A 89 11.87 11.89 -1.74
N GLN A 90 10.82 12.24 -2.49
CA GLN A 90 9.96 13.41 -2.23
C GLN A 90 8.62 13.02 -1.62
N THR A 91 8.48 11.79 -1.17
CA THR A 91 7.22 11.22 -0.71
C THR A 91 7.37 10.58 0.66
N VAL A 92 6.31 10.64 1.45
CA VAL A 92 6.14 9.83 2.65
C VAL A 92 5.22 8.68 2.27
N GLN A 93 5.71 7.45 2.38
CA GLN A 93 4.98 6.22 2.04
C GLN A 93 4.84 5.36 3.29
N ARG A 94 3.67 4.78 3.50
CA ARG A 94 3.39 3.87 4.61
C ARG A 94 2.44 2.77 4.19
N GLU A 95 2.67 1.59 4.74
CA GLU A 95 1.79 0.44 4.67
C GLU A 95 1.56 -0.08 6.08
N LEU A 96 0.39 -0.62 6.36
CA LEU A 96 0.07 -1.30 7.61
C LEU A 96 0.01 -2.80 7.36
N VAL A 97 0.58 -3.59 8.24
CA VAL A 97 0.46 -5.04 8.25
C VAL A 97 -0.10 -5.52 9.58
N LEU A 98 -1.02 -6.48 9.51
CA LEU A 98 -1.41 -7.33 10.62
C LEU A 98 -0.85 -8.73 10.33
N VAL A 99 -0.06 -9.26 11.23
CA VAL A 99 0.53 -10.60 11.09
C VAL A 99 0.29 -11.42 12.33
N LYS A 100 -0.26 -12.62 12.14
CA LYS A 100 -0.42 -13.61 13.20
C LYS A 100 0.72 -14.61 13.12
N VAL A 101 1.47 -14.75 14.21
CA VAL A 101 2.65 -15.62 14.28
C VAL A 101 2.52 -16.58 15.45
N SER A 102 3.03 -17.79 15.29
CA SER A 102 3.11 -18.78 16.37
C SER A 102 4.04 -18.27 17.46
N ALA A 103 3.60 -18.33 18.70
CA ALA A 103 4.34 -17.85 19.87
C ALA A 103 3.87 -18.61 21.12
N ASP A 104 4.50 -19.74 21.38
CA ASP A 104 4.30 -20.51 22.61
C ASP A 104 5.17 -19.99 23.76
N ASN A 105 5.14 -20.65 24.90
CA ASN A 105 5.91 -20.24 26.08
C ASN A 105 7.43 -20.22 25.85
N THR A 106 7.95 -20.97 24.86
CA THR A 106 9.39 -21.08 24.58
C THR A 106 9.86 -20.02 23.58
N THR A 107 9.01 -19.60 22.65
CA THR A 107 9.35 -18.70 21.54
C THR A 107 8.81 -17.28 21.71
N ARG A 108 7.84 -17.09 22.60
CA ARG A 108 7.14 -15.80 22.79
C ARG A 108 8.08 -14.64 23.11
N THR A 109 9.06 -14.84 23.97
CA THR A 109 10.02 -13.79 24.33
C THR A 109 10.79 -13.31 23.10
N SER A 110 11.29 -14.23 22.28
CA SER A 110 12.02 -13.88 21.05
C SER A 110 11.13 -13.14 20.03
N VAL A 111 9.87 -13.54 19.90
CA VAL A 111 8.90 -12.83 19.05
C VAL A 111 8.67 -11.41 19.57
N LEU A 112 8.51 -11.22 20.88
CA LEU A 112 8.30 -9.89 21.48
C LEU A 112 9.53 -8.99 21.35
N GLU A 113 10.75 -9.53 21.39
CA GLU A 113 11.99 -8.79 21.11
C GLU A 113 12.01 -8.27 19.67
N ILE A 114 11.59 -9.08 18.69
CA ILE A 114 11.44 -8.64 17.29
C ILE A 114 10.42 -7.52 17.18
N VAL A 115 9.26 -7.67 17.84
CA VAL A 115 8.20 -6.63 17.87
C VAL A 115 8.77 -5.29 18.37
N GLN A 116 9.55 -5.31 19.44
CA GLN A 116 10.20 -4.11 20.00
C GLN A 116 11.24 -3.51 19.04
N MET A 117 12.09 -4.35 18.44
CA MET A 117 13.13 -3.93 17.49
C MET A 117 12.55 -3.16 16.31
N PHE A 118 11.41 -3.60 15.78
CA PHE A 118 10.72 -2.96 14.67
C PHE A 118 9.72 -1.87 15.08
N ARG A 119 9.60 -1.57 16.39
CA ARG A 119 8.61 -0.64 16.92
C ARG A 119 7.18 -1.00 16.51
N ALA A 120 6.91 -2.29 16.44
CA ALA A 120 5.60 -2.85 16.18
C ALA A 120 4.82 -3.01 17.51
N LYS A 121 3.58 -3.46 17.45
CA LYS A 121 2.70 -3.64 18.59
C LYS A 121 2.05 -5.01 18.56
N VAL A 122 1.94 -5.65 19.71
CA VAL A 122 1.04 -6.80 19.87
C VAL A 122 -0.36 -6.26 20.11
N VAL A 123 -1.31 -6.65 19.26
CA VAL A 123 -2.71 -6.21 19.34
C VAL A 123 -3.65 -7.32 19.78
N ASP A 124 -3.21 -8.57 19.73
CA ASP A 124 -3.92 -9.73 20.24
C ASP A 124 -2.92 -10.82 20.67
N ALA A 125 -3.24 -11.56 21.72
CA ALA A 125 -2.40 -12.63 22.24
C ALA A 125 -3.25 -13.83 22.67
N ALA A 126 -2.90 -15.00 22.14
CA ALA A 126 -3.43 -16.31 22.53
C ALA A 126 -2.34 -17.15 23.22
N ALA A 127 -2.69 -18.33 23.71
CA ALA A 127 -1.73 -19.21 24.37
C ALA A 127 -0.56 -19.63 23.47
N ASP A 128 -0.80 -19.78 22.17
CA ASP A 128 0.13 -20.34 21.18
C ASP A 128 0.42 -19.39 19.99
N ALA A 129 -0.10 -18.15 20.02
CA ALA A 129 0.07 -17.18 18.96
C ALA A 129 -0.05 -15.74 19.46
N VAL A 130 0.53 -14.81 18.71
CA VAL A 130 0.31 -13.36 18.86
C VAL A 130 -0.03 -12.74 17.52
N THR A 131 -0.86 -11.70 17.55
CA THR A 131 -1.12 -10.86 16.37
C THR A 131 -0.40 -9.54 16.55
N ILE A 132 0.39 -9.19 15.55
CA ILE A 132 1.28 -8.03 15.55
C ILE A 132 0.78 -7.04 14.53
N GLU A 133 0.68 -5.77 14.92
CA GLU A 133 0.44 -4.62 14.05
C GLU A 133 1.76 -3.90 13.82
N ALA A 134 2.09 -3.63 12.57
CA ALA A 134 3.24 -2.81 12.21
C ALA A 134 2.89 -1.85 11.07
N THR A 135 3.49 -0.66 11.13
CA THR A 135 3.39 0.36 10.10
C THR A 135 4.78 0.80 9.68
N GLY A 136 5.00 0.98 8.40
CA GLY A 136 6.28 1.42 7.89
C GLY A 136 6.36 1.46 6.37
N THR A 137 7.59 1.62 5.89
CA THR A 137 7.93 1.42 4.49
C THR A 137 7.92 -0.07 4.17
N GLN A 138 7.80 -0.41 2.91
CA GLN A 138 7.80 -1.80 2.45
C GLN A 138 9.06 -2.56 2.92
N ASP A 139 10.24 -1.94 2.80
CA ASP A 139 11.51 -2.56 3.23
C ASP A 139 11.49 -2.93 4.71
N LYS A 140 10.99 -2.01 5.56
CA LYS A 140 10.83 -2.27 6.99
C LYS A 140 9.89 -3.44 7.26
N LEU A 141 8.73 -3.47 6.59
CA LEU A 141 7.74 -4.52 6.80
C LEU A 141 8.22 -5.87 6.26
N THR A 142 8.91 -5.88 5.13
CA THR A 142 9.54 -7.09 4.59
C THR A 142 10.58 -7.64 5.55
N ALA A 143 11.44 -6.79 6.11
CA ALA A 143 12.43 -7.20 7.11
C ALA A 143 11.77 -7.78 8.38
N LEU A 144 10.70 -7.15 8.87
CA LEU A 144 9.92 -7.67 10.01
C LEU A 144 9.37 -9.07 9.72
N LEU A 145 8.70 -9.24 8.56
CA LEU A 145 8.11 -10.52 8.20
C LEU A 145 9.18 -11.62 8.04
N SER A 146 10.34 -11.29 7.45
CA SER A 146 11.46 -12.23 7.33
C SER A 146 12.01 -12.68 8.70
N MET A 147 12.03 -11.77 9.68
CA MET A 147 12.45 -12.11 11.06
C MET A 147 11.41 -12.98 11.79
N LEU A 148 10.12 -12.84 11.45
CA LEU A 148 9.03 -13.63 12.06
C LEU A 148 8.82 -14.98 11.37
N GLU A 149 9.25 -15.16 10.14
CA GLU A 149 9.05 -16.38 9.34
C GLU A 149 9.53 -17.67 10.05
N PRO A 150 10.71 -17.70 10.71
CA PRO A 150 11.19 -18.89 11.42
C PRO A 150 10.29 -19.37 12.56
N PHE A 151 9.44 -18.51 13.12
CA PHE A 151 8.50 -18.85 14.19
C PHE A 151 7.18 -19.44 13.68
N GLY A 152 6.92 -19.28 12.38
CA GLY A 152 5.70 -19.74 11.73
C GLY A 152 4.63 -18.67 11.64
N ILE A 153 4.57 -18.00 10.49
CA ILE A 153 3.50 -17.06 10.17
C ILE A 153 2.25 -17.83 9.81
N ARG A 154 1.14 -17.55 10.51
CA ARG A 154 -0.16 -18.20 10.30
C ARG A 154 -1.05 -17.42 9.35
N GLU A 155 -0.99 -16.08 9.39
CA GLU A 155 -1.86 -15.22 8.60
C GLU A 155 -1.22 -13.83 8.44
N ILE A 156 -1.39 -13.23 7.28
CA ILE A 156 -0.94 -11.86 6.96
C ILE A 156 -2.07 -11.10 6.28
N VAL A 157 -2.30 -9.87 6.71
CA VAL A 157 -3.14 -8.90 6.01
C VAL A 157 -2.37 -7.60 5.84
N LYS A 158 -2.36 -7.04 4.64
CA LYS A 158 -1.71 -5.76 4.31
C LYS A 158 -2.73 -4.76 3.79
N SER A 159 -2.58 -3.49 4.17
CA SER A 159 -3.51 -2.42 3.78
C SER A 159 -3.36 -1.92 2.34
N GLY A 160 -2.27 -2.21 1.68
CA GLY A 160 -1.81 -1.43 0.55
C GLY A 160 -1.06 -0.17 0.99
N GLU A 161 -0.27 0.37 0.08
CA GLU A 161 0.54 1.55 0.33
C GLU A 161 -0.29 2.82 0.25
N VAL A 162 -0.15 3.71 1.24
CA VAL A 162 -0.61 5.09 1.17
C VAL A 162 0.61 6.00 1.06
N ALA A 163 0.49 7.08 0.26
CA ALA A 163 1.61 7.97 -0.02
C ALA A 163 1.16 9.42 -0.14
N ILE A 164 2.00 10.33 0.34
CA ILE A 164 1.78 11.78 0.27
C ILE A 164 3.11 12.48 -0.03
N SER A 165 3.06 13.52 -0.85
CA SER A 165 4.23 14.34 -1.15
C SER A 165 4.73 15.06 0.10
N ARG A 166 6.05 15.22 0.22
CA ARG A 166 6.67 16.03 1.26
C ARG A 166 6.43 17.52 1.00
N GLY A 167 6.55 18.33 2.04
CA GLY A 167 6.36 19.79 1.97
C GLY A 167 4.93 20.23 2.24
N GLY A 168 4.65 21.51 2.04
CA GLY A 168 3.37 22.14 2.39
C GLY A 168 2.32 22.17 1.27
N ARG A 169 2.61 21.64 0.11
CA ARG A 169 1.70 21.70 -1.05
C ARG A 169 0.68 20.56 -1.02
N ALA A 170 -0.60 20.88 -1.05
CA ALA A 170 -1.67 19.93 -1.23
C ALA A 170 -1.85 19.56 -2.71
N LEU A 171 -2.23 18.31 -2.99
CA LEU A 171 -2.54 17.84 -4.35
C LEU A 171 -4.02 17.98 -4.69
N ALA A 172 -4.91 17.78 -3.72
CA ALA A 172 -6.35 17.97 -3.89
C ALA A 172 -6.71 19.43 -3.71
N ASP A 173 -7.58 19.96 -4.59
CA ASP A 173 -8.12 21.30 -4.55
C ASP A 173 -9.53 21.28 -5.17
N LYS A 174 -10.44 22.09 -4.62
CA LYS A 174 -11.83 22.18 -5.13
C LYS A 174 -11.91 22.69 -6.57
N SER A 175 -10.92 23.46 -7.03
CA SER A 175 -10.84 23.89 -8.42
C SER A 175 -10.75 22.75 -9.43
N LEU A 176 -10.40 21.53 -8.98
CA LEU A 176 -10.39 20.33 -9.82
C LEU A 176 -11.79 19.85 -10.21
N LEU A 177 -12.83 20.31 -9.54
CA LEU A 177 -14.23 19.89 -9.79
C LEU A 177 -14.92 20.72 -10.88
N GLY A 178 -14.27 21.77 -11.40
CA GLY A 178 -14.78 22.66 -12.45
C GLY A 178 -15.69 23.76 -11.93
#